data_d7c233faaa2de61bd23b3d5eec4c2a70
#
_entry.id   d7c233faaa2de61bd23b3d5eec4c2a70
#
_cell.length_a   1.000
_cell.length_b   1.000
_cell.length_c   1.000
_cell.angle_alpha   90.00
_cell.angle_beta   90.00
_cell.angle_gamma   90.00
#
_symmetry.space_group_name_H-M   'P 1'
#
loop_
_entity.id
_entity.type
_entity.pdbx_description
1 polymer ?
#
loop_
_entity_poly.entity_id
_entity_poly.type
_entity_poly.pdbx_seq_one_letter_code
_entity_poly.pdbx_strand_id
1 'polypeptide(L)'
;MKRGITCFICRSGTRGGRALPSLALLSGACYLSILHGASAVSLQDVLRATLDNNPAIQEAKAGLERAAGQRLVFRSGIWPHIELGVPAGLQYGHRAGESGVKGFGVVRGALDQTLFNVAVPHSLRRGDVEVLIAQQQLNVAVVEQLHTARLAFYAALYNRSLESIRREQQQKLQENLATQKDRYEAGLADRSALTSASLPASELEPEIQSAHRAYLDAQLQLAQAMAVNPANRSLPEPEGELHFVRMHPDLDSEKAAALERRADVKLAQLFVRAANHDERIIAADYYPIVIGSIPGEYVPVTGIHRQGSTSRTQDFIGSEIRERAAYTWRVVDNGKVGGAVLRARSAREINELTYRKLEADIPRELSRIADWINATEERERSVSGASEAAEESARVVQQNVATGLASPLEYRITQNEFLQSRSGLLDAIYQHNVAVAEWDRATGRYFQFSYASPGSSQIEAGNP
;
A
#
# COMPACT_ATOMS: atom_id res chain seq x y z
N MET A 1 0.14 35.47 11.12
CA MET A 1 -0.85 35.52 12.21
C MET A 1 -0.29 34.81 13.43
N LYS A 2 -0.22 35.50 14.54
CA LYS A 2 0.41 35.11 15.83
C LYS A 2 -0.42 34.08 16.59
N ARG A 3 0.24 33.09 17.23
CA ARG A 3 -0.08 32.45 18.52
C ARG A 3 1.15 31.63 18.87
N GLY A 4 1.99 31.87 19.85
CA GLY A 4 1.76 32.24 21.23
C GLY A 4 2.15 31.03 22.07
N ILE A 5 3.48 30.80 22.28
CA ILE A 5 4.04 29.79 23.21
C ILE A 5 4.07 30.44 24.60
N THR A 6 3.34 29.85 25.53
CA THR A 6 3.43 30.24 26.94
C THR A 6 3.98 29.09 27.76
N CYS A 7 5.18 29.28 28.25
CA CYS A 7 5.87 28.44 29.23
C CYS A 7 5.30 28.75 30.62
N PHE A 8 4.91 27.73 31.42
CA PHE A 8 4.56 27.91 32.83
C PHE A 8 5.53 27.16 33.72
N ILE A 9 6.26 27.94 34.49
CA ILE A 9 7.25 27.53 35.48
C ILE A 9 6.55 27.13 36.77
N CYS A 10 6.98 26.01 37.33
CA CYS A 10 6.69 25.57 38.69
C CYS A 10 7.04 26.58 39.76
N ARG A 11 6.19 26.71 40.75
CA ARG A 11 6.56 27.25 42.07
C ARG A 11 5.97 26.37 43.18
N SER A 12 6.86 25.80 43.95
CA SER A 12 6.66 25.10 45.21
C SER A 12 6.17 26.01 46.35
N GLY A 13 5.28 25.47 47.17
CA GLY A 13 4.87 26.11 48.44
C GLY A 13 4.28 25.12 49.41
N THR A 14 5.00 24.86 50.46
CA THR A 14 4.71 24.00 51.62
C THR A 14 3.74 24.65 52.60
N ARG A 15 2.86 23.87 53.25
CA ARG A 15 2.60 23.73 54.70
C ARG A 15 1.17 23.41 55.10
N GLY A 16 1.04 22.44 56.00
CA GLY A 16 0.11 22.53 57.08
C GLY A 16 -0.96 21.43 57.16
N GLY A 17 -0.71 20.44 57.96
CA GLY A 17 -1.54 19.31 58.27
C GLY A 17 -2.84 19.54 59.00
N ARG A 18 -3.69 18.55 59.02
CA ARG A 18 -4.44 18.01 60.18
C ARG A 18 -5.22 16.78 59.78
N ALA A 19 -5.29 15.86 60.70
CA ALA A 19 -5.70 14.45 60.59
C ALA A 19 -7.20 14.21 60.70
N LEU A 20 -7.65 13.10 60.05
CA LEU A 20 -8.66 12.06 60.41
C LEU A 20 -10.17 12.42 60.36
N PRO A 21 -11.10 11.46 60.16
CA PRO A 21 -10.96 10.02 59.93
C PRO A 21 -11.78 9.42 58.77
N SER A 22 -11.35 8.23 58.40
CA SER A 22 -12.02 7.06 57.83
C SER A 22 -13.52 7.10 57.49
N LEU A 23 -13.83 6.85 56.23
CA LEU A 23 -15.03 6.13 55.80
C LEU A 23 -14.63 5.19 54.65
N ALA A 24 -14.61 3.91 54.96
CA ALA A 24 -14.47 2.82 53.99
C ALA A 24 -15.75 2.74 53.16
N LEU A 25 -15.68 3.10 51.90
CA LEU A 25 -16.67 2.80 50.87
C LEU A 25 -16.07 1.73 49.96
N LEU A 26 -16.54 0.51 50.17
CA LEU A 26 -16.41 -0.62 49.24
C LEU A 26 -17.01 -0.22 47.89
N SER A 27 -16.21 0.29 46.98
CA SER A 27 -16.56 0.31 45.57
C SER A 27 -16.08 -1.01 44.95
N GLY A 28 -17.00 -1.98 44.89
CA GLY A 28 -16.85 -3.17 44.07
C GLY A 28 -16.68 -2.73 42.61
N ALA A 29 -15.43 -2.65 42.15
CA ALA A 29 -15.14 -2.55 40.73
C ALA A 29 -15.59 -3.85 40.09
N CYS A 30 -16.79 -3.85 39.52
CA CYS A 30 -17.26 -4.85 38.58
C CYS A 30 -16.31 -4.77 37.37
N TYR A 31 -15.23 -5.55 37.37
CA TYR A 31 -14.49 -5.87 36.17
C TYR A 31 -15.45 -6.61 35.25
N LEU A 32 -16.21 -5.88 34.44
CA LEU A 32 -16.74 -6.44 33.21
C LEU A 32 -15.51 -6.84 32.37
N SER A 33 -15.15 -8.12 32.49
CA SER A 33 -14.34 -8.80 31.51
C SER A 33 -15.13 -8.72 30.21
N ILE A 34 -14.83 -7.70 29.39
CA ILE A 34 -15.25 -7.67 28.00
C ILE A 34 -14.58 -8.91 27.38
N LEU A 35 -15.32 -9.99 27.30
CA LEU A 35 -15.03 -11.11 26.44
C LEU A 35 -14.88 -10.50 25.05
N HIS A 36 -13.64 -10.26 24.62
CA HIS A 36 -13.32 -10.00 23.23
C HIS A 36 -13.60 -11.30 22.48
N GLY A 37 -14.88 -11.55 22.20
CA GLY A 37 -15.25 -12.56 21.23
C GLY A 37 -14.56 -12.23 19.92
N ALA A 38 -14.15 -13.25 19.18
CA ALA A 38 -13.70 -13.09 17.81
C ALA A 38 -14.71 -12.20 17.09
N SER A 39 -14.28 -11.05 16.57
CA SER A 39 -15.19 -10.15 15.87
C SER A 39 -15.47 -10.77 14.51
N ALA A 40 -16.70 -11.22 14.31
CA ALA A 40 -17.18 -11.61 12.99
C ALA A 40 -17.04 -10.40 12.05
N VAL A 41 -16.38 -10.61 10.93
CA VAL A 41 -16.07 -9.54 9.95
C VAL A 41 -16.67 -9.86 8.59
N SER A 42 -17.39 -8.89 8.03
CA SER A 42 -17.90 -8.97 6.66
C SER A 42 -16.82 -8.57 5.65
N LEU A 43 -17.00 -8.89 4.36
CA LEU A 43 -16.11 -8.44 3.30
C LEU A 43 -15.99 -6.90 3.27
N GLN A 44 -17.07 -6.17 3.53
CA GLN A 44 -17.05 -4.71 3.55
C GLN A 44 -16.21 -4.16 4.69
N ASP A 45 -16.27 -4.77 5.87
CA ASP A 45 -15.48 -4.38 7.03
C ASP A 45 -13.99 -4.65 6.78
N VAL A 46 -13.67 -5.78 6.15
CA VAL A 46 -12.29 -6.12 5.75
C VAL A 46 -11.73 -5.08 4.77
N LEU A 47 -12.47 -4.78 3.70
CA LEU A 47 -12.02 -3.81 2.70
C LEU A 47 -11.86 -2.39 3.30
N ARG A 48 -12.78 -1.97 4.18
CA ARG A 48 -12.69 -0.70 4.89
C ARG A 48 -11.49 -0.66 5.84
N ALA A 49 -11.31 -1.70 6.67
CA ALA A 49 -10.18 -1.78 7.56
C ALA A 49 -8.84 -1.79 6.81
N THR A 50 -8.76 -2.48 5.67
CA THR A 50 -7.58 -2.47 4.79
C THR A 50 -7.31 -1.07 4.25
N LEU A 51 -8.33 -0.35 3.78
CA LEU A 51 -8.18 1.00 3.24
C LEU A 51 -7.68 1.99 4.30
N ASP A 52 -8.15 1.84 5.55
CA ASP A 52 -7.85 2.77 6.63
C ASP A 52 -6.53 2.46 7.33
N ASN A 53 -6.18 1.18 7.52
CA ASN A 53 -5.09 0.78 8.40
C ASN A 53 -3.89 0.12 7.69
N ASN A 54 -4.04 -0.35 6.43
CA ASN A 54 -2.98 -1.11 5.77
C ASN A 54 -1.70 -0.28 5.60
N PRO A 55 -0.53 -0.78 6.07
CA PRO A 55 0.73 -0.03 6.05
C PRO A 55 1.18 0.39 4.64
N ALA A 56 0.97 -0.46 3.62
CA ALA A 56 1.36 -0.14 2.25
C ALA A 56 0.54 1.04 1.68
N ILE A 57 -0.75 1.15 2.06
CA ILE A 57 -1.60 2.28 1.69
C ILE A 57 -1.15 3.54 2.45
N GLN A 58 -0.80 3.42 3.74
CA GLN A 58 -0.30 4.56 4.53
C GLN A 58 1.05 5.05 4.02
N GLU A 59 1.95 4.14 3.63
CA GLU A 59 3.22 4.48 2.99
C GLU A 59 2.99 5.23 1.66
N ALA A 60 2.07 4.78 0.84
CA ALA A 60 1.72 5.46 -0.40
C ALA A 60 1.06 6.83 -0.15
N LYS A 61 0.26 7.01 0.92
CA LYS A 61 -0.26 8.31 1.36
C LYS A 61 0.88 9.26 1.79
N ALA A 62 1.86 8.78 2.55
CA ALA A 62 3.05 9.55 2.89
C ALA A 62 3.89 9.90 1.63
N GLY A 63 3.85 9.06 0.61
CA GLY A 63 4.41 9.31 -0.71
C GLY A 63 3.84 10.56 -1.39
N LEU A 64 2.56 10.89 -1.19
CA LEU A 64 1.95 12.13 -1.67
C LEU A 64 2.55 13.38 -1.00
N GLU A 65 2.78 13.34 0.31
CA GLU A 65 3.40 14.45 1.03
C GLU A 65 4.84 14.65 0.55
N ARG A 66 5.59 13.57 0.35
CA ARG A 66 6.93 13.61 -0.24
C ARG A 66 6.92 14.24 -1.63
N ALA A 67 5.97 13.86 -2.49
CA ALA A 67 5.85 14.42 -3.83
C ALA A 67 5.45 15.90 -3.80
N ALA A 68 4.58 16.31 -2.86
CA ALA A 68 4.25 17.71 -2.63
C ALA A 68 5.50 18.52 -2.21
N GLY A 69 6.33 17.98 -1.33
CA GLY A 69 7.64 18.54 -0.96
C GLY A 69 8.58 18.66 -2.18
N GLN A 70 8.68 17.61 -2.99
CA GLN A 70 9.49 17.61 -4.21
C GLN A 70 9.00 18.65 -5.23
N ARG A 71 7.68 18.85 -5.35
CA ARG A 71 7.10 19.93 -6.17
C ARG A 71 7.57 21.32 -5.72
N LEU A 72 7.69 21.56 -4.41
CA LEU A 72 8.23 22.82 -3.89
C LEU A 72 9.70 23.00 -4.29
N VAL A 73 10.49 21.91 -4.25
CA VAL A 73 11.90 21.93 -4.73
C VAL A 73 11.96 22.29 -6.20
N PHE A 74 11.11 21.71 -7.06
CA PHE A 74 11.07 22.12 -8.47
C PHE A 74 10.65 23.58 -8.67
N ARG A 75 9.80 24.10 -7.79
CA ARG A 75 9.35 25.51 -7.83
C ARG A 75 10.38 26.49 -7.28
N SER A 76 11.30 26.05 -6.41
CA SER A 76 12.29 26.94 -5.79
C SER A 76 13.18 27.65 -6.79
N GLY A 77 13.41 27.06 -7.98
CA GLY A 77 14.19 27.68 -9.05
C GLY A 77 13.60 28.98 -9.63
N ILE A 78 12.35 29.35 -9.30
CA ILE A 78 11.72 30.60 -9.72
C ILE A 78 11.91 31.70 -8.69
N TRP A 79 11.98 31.32 -7.42
CA TRP A 79 12.01 32.27 -6.30
C TRP A 79 13.43 32.78 -6.07
N PRO A 80 13.59 34.03 -5.60
CA PRO A 80 14.90 34.54 -5.18
C PRO A 80 15.44 33.68 -4.03
N HIS A 81 16.72 33.36 -4.17
CA HIS A 81 17.50 32.69 -3.15
C HIS A 81 18.26 33.71 -2.32
N ILE A 82 18.05 33.72 -1.01
CA ILE A 82 18.72 34.64 -0.09
C ILE A 82 19.60 33.83 0.85
N GLU A 83 20.90 34.08 0.80
CA GLU A 83 21.86 33.49 1.73
C GLU A 83 22.46 34.56 2.61
N LEU A 84 22.53 34.29 3.91
CA LEU A 84 23.24 35.09 4.89
C LEU A 84 24.25 34.21 5.60
N GLY A 85 25.49 34.67 5.65
CA GLY A 85 26.57 33.93 6.29
C GLY A 85 27.52 34.88 7.03
N VAL A 86 28.10 34.37 8.12
CA VAL A 86 29.12 35.06 8.91
C VAL A 86 30.39 34.22 8.96
N PRO A 87 31.18 34.14 7.84
CA PRO A 87 32.47 33.49 7.90
C PRO A 87 33.39 34.22 8.90
N ALA A 88 33.89 33.50 9.87
CA ALA A 88 34.83 33.95 10.84
C ALA A 88 35.96 32.95 10.99
N GLY A 89 37.18 33.42 11.23
CA GLY A 89 38.32 32.53 11.34
C GLY A 89 39.61 33.29 11.66
N LEU A 90 40.70 32.56 11.55
CA LEU A 90 42.06 33.10 11.69
C LEU A 90 42.72 33.14 10.29
N GLN A 91 43.27 34.31 9.95
CA GLN A 91 44.04 34.50 8.73
C GLN A 91 45.51 34.67 9.09
N TYR A 92 46.38 33.88 8.43
CA TYR A 92 47.82 34.04 8.54
C TYR A 92 48.37 34.45 7.20
N GLY A 93 49.19 35.48 7.17
CA GLY A 93 49.83 35.94 5.93
C GLY A 93 50.60 37.23 6.11
N HIS A 94 51.44 37.54 5.08
CA HIS A 94 52.11 38.82 4.92
C HIS A 94 51.28 39.71 4.01
N ARG A 95 50.72 40.76 4.54
CA ARG A 95 50.01 41.76 3.72
C ARG A 95 50.36 43.15 4.20
N ALA A 96 50.85 43.96 3.29
CA ALA A 96 51.19 45.39 3.55
C ALA A 96 52.18 45.62 4.72
N GLY A 97 53.22 44.74 4.88
CA GLY A 97 54.23 44.86 5.91
C GLY A 97 53.90 44.31 7.29
N GLU A 98 52.73 43.73 7.48
CA GLU A 98 52.31 43.07 8.72
C GLU A 98 52.35 41.55 8.55
N SER A 99 52.99 40.87 9.49
CA SER A 99 53.01 39.41 9.60
C SER A 99 52.33 39.00 10.91
N GLY A 100 51.54 37.90 10.85
CA GLY A 100 50.94 37.34 12.06
C GLY A 100 49.57 36.70 11.84
N VAL A 101 49.06 36.10 12.89
CA VAL A 101 47.73 35.51 12.89
C VAL A 101 46.73 36.59 13.31
N LYS A 102 45.74 36.84 12.48
CA LYS A 102 44.63 37.80 12.77
C LYS A 102 43.29 37.09 12.70
N GLY A 103 42.40 37.39 13.62
CA GLY A 103 40.99 37.02 13.55
C GLY A 103 40.28 37.87 12.48
N PHE A 104 39.41 37.24 11.72
CA PHE A 104 38.51 37.97 10.84
C PHE A 104 37.07 37.49 11.04
N GLY A 105 36.12 38.38 10.84
CA GLY A 105 34.70 38.09 10.79
C GLY A 105 34.08 38.97 9.68
N VAL A 106 33.33 38.37 8.81
CA VAL A 106 32.72 39.06 7.68
C VAL A 106 31.25 38.69 7.64
N VAL A 107 30.35 39.65 7.52
CA VAL A 107 28.95 39.39 7.24
C VAL A 107 28.73 39.42 5.74
N ARG A 108 28.30 38.34 5.18
CA ARG A 108 27.98 38.22 3.75
C ARG A 108 26.50 37.94 3.56
N GLY A 109 25.89 38.63 2.60
CA GLY A 109 24.56 38.34 2.13
C GLY A 109 24.57 38.25 0.61
N ALA A 110 23.79 37.34 0.05
CA ALA A 110 23.57 37.28 -1.38
C ALA A 110 22.08 37.04 -1.65
N LEU A 111 21.52 37.79 -2.61
CA LEU A 111 20.22 37.54 -3.19
C LEU A 111 20.46 37.15 -4.62
N ASP A 112 20.12 35.91 -5.00
CA ASP A 112 20.24 35.39 -6.35
C ASP A 112 18.85 35.11 -6.91
N GLN A 113 18.56 35.63 -8.11
CA GLN A 113 17.32 35.43 -8.85
C GLN A 113 17.61 34.94 -10.25
N THR A 114 17.04 33.80 -10.63
CA THR A 114 17.05 33.34 -12.00
C THR A 114 16.15 34.24 -12.83
N LEU A 115 16.75 35.00 -13.78
CA LEU A 115 16.03 35.90 -14.69
C LEU A 115 15.64 35.19 -15.98
N PHE A 116 16.51 34.29 -16.46
CA PHE A 116 16.26 33.47 -17.63
C PHE A 116 16.93 32.11 -17.53
N ASN A 117 16.11 31.06 -17.66
CA ASN A 117 16.57 29.68 -17.77
C ASN A 117 15.48 28.85 -18.47
N VAL A 118 15.83 28.22 -19.59
CA VAL A 118 14.92 27.40 -20.41
C VAL A 118 14.42 26.16 -19.63
N ALA A 119 15.15 25.68 -18.62
CA ALA A 119 14.75 24.56 -17.78
C ALA A 119 13.53 24.89 -16.90
N VAL A 120 13.35 26.14 -16.48
CA VAL A 120 12.36 26.54 -15.46
C VAL A 120 10.91 26.12 -15.81
N PRO A 121 10.36 26.39 -17.00
CA PRO A 121 8.99 25.98 -17.33
C PRO A 121 8.81 24.44 -17.30
N HIS A 122 9.84 23.69 -17.69
CA HIS A 122 9.83 22.23 -17.68
C HIS A 122 9.96 21.66 -16.26
N SER A 123 10.79 22.29 -15.40
CA SER A 123 10.92 21.94 -13.98
C SER A 123 9.59 22.12 -13.23
N LEU A 124 8.86 23.22 -13.48
CA LEU A 124 7.55 23.45 -12.88
C LEU A 124 6.55 22.34 -13.25
N ARG A 125 6.45 22.05 -14.55
CA ARG A 125 5.57 20.99 -15.05
C ARG A 125 6.01 19.61 -14.54
N ARG A 126 7.31 19.37 -14.42
CA ARG A 126 7.86 18.14 -13.86
C ARG A 126 7.43 17.96 -12.40
N GLY A 127 7.47 19.04 -11.61
CA GLY A 127 6.97 19.05 -10.24
C GLY A 127 5.46 18.75 -10.12
N ASP A 128 4.64 19.27 -11.04
CA ASP A 128 3.21 18.95 -11.07
C ASP A 128 2.96 17.49 -11.45
N VAL A 129 3.73 16.94 -12.41
CA VAL A 129 3.66 15.53 -12.81
C VAL A 129 4.08 14.61 -11.67
N GLU A 130 5.05 15.00 -10.80
CA GLU A 130 5.49 14.22 -9.65
C GLU A 130 4.35 13.92 -8.67
N VAL A 131 3.51 14.93 -8.39
CA VAL A 131 2.33 14.75 -7.54
C VAL A 131 1.31 13.80 -8.17
N LEU A 132 1.10 13.90 -9.48
CA LEU A 132 0.20 12.99 -10.21
C LEU A 132 0.74 11.55 -10.22
N ILE A 133 2.04 11.36 -10.35
CA ILE A 133 2.70 10.05 -10.23
C ILE A 133 2.43 9.45 -8.85
N ALA A 134 2.70 10.19 -7.78
CA ALA A 134 2.48 9.72 -6.41
C ALA A 134 1.01 9.38 -6.16
N GLN A 135 0.07 10.12 -6.74
CA GLN A 135 -1.36 9.82 -6.67
C GLN A 135 -1.70 8.49 -7.37
N GLN A 136 -1.18 8.26 -8.58
CA GLN A 136 -1.44 6.98 -9.25
C GLN A 136 -0.72 5.82 -8.57
N GLN A 137 0.45 6.03 -7.96
CA GLN A 137 1.10 5.03 -7.10
C GLN A 137 0.24 4.66 -5.89
N LEU A 138 -0.40 5.65 -5.25
CA LEU A 138 -1.38 5.37 -4.20
C LEU A 138 -2.56 4.55 -4.72
N ASN A 139 -3.11 4.89 -5.90
CA ASN A 139 -4.22 4.14 -6.49
C ASN A 139 -3.82 2.70 -6.82
N VAL A 140 -2.63 2.47 -7.36
CA VAL A 140 -2.09 1.12 -7.60
C VAL A 140 -1.97 0.34 -6.28
N ALA A 141 -1.40 0.95 -5.23
CA ALA A 141 -1.29 0.32 -3.92
C ALA A 141 -2.65 -0.03 -3.31
N VAL A 142 -3.64 0.86 -3.44
CA VAL A 142 -5.02 0.62 -2.96
C VAL A 142 -5.65 -0.56 -3.69
N VAL A 143 -5.60 -0.58 -5.02
CA VAL A 143 -6.17 -1.68 -5.84
C VAL A 143 -5.54 -3.01 -5.43
N GLU A 144 -4.22 -3.08 -5.31
CA GLU A 144 -3.49 -4.29 -4.97
C GLU A 144 -3.81 -4.78 -3.56
N GLN A 145 -3.85 -3.87 -2.57
CA GLN A 145 -4.15 -4.25 -1.19
C GLN A 145 -5.61 -4.66 -0.99
N LEU A 146 -6.56 -3.98 -1.63
CA LEU A 146 -7.97 -4.37 -1.58
C LEU A 146 -8.21 -5.71 -2.28
N HIS A 147 -7.54 -5.98 -3.40
CA HIS A 147 -7.58 -7.27 -4.07
C HIS A 147 -7.02 -8.38 -3.17
N THR A 148 -5.83 -8.18 -2.60
CA THR A 148 -5.21 -9.14 -1.66
C THR A 148 -6.12 -9.42 -0.46
N ALA A 149 -6.74 -8.40 0.11
CA ALA A 149 -7.67 -8.53 1.24
C ALA A 149 -8.92 -9.34 0.86
N ARG A 150 -9.47 -9.11 -0.34
CA ARG A 150 -10.63 -9.87 -0.88
C ARG A 150 -10.28 -11.34 -1.09
N LEU A 151 -9.10 -11.64 -1.65
CA LEU A 151 -8.64 -13.02 -1.82
C LEU A 151 -8.42 -13.72 -0.47
N ALA A 152 -7.80 -13.04 0.50
CA ALA A 152 -7.61 -13.55 1.86
C ALA A 152 -8.95 -13.86 2.55
N PHE A 153 -9.96 -12.99 2.37
CA PHE A 153 -11.30 -13.22 2.88
C PHE A 153 -11.97 -14.46 2.27
N TYR A 154 -11.91 -14.61 0.94
CA TYR A 154 -12.45 -15.78 0.27
C TYR A 154 -11.71 -17.07 0.66
N ALA A 155 -10.39 -17.02 0.81
CA ALA A 155 -9.60 -18.15 1.28
C ALA A 155 -9.97 -18.54 2.72
N ALA A 156 -10.23 -17.56 3.59
CA ALA A 156 -10.66 -17.84 4.97
C ALA A 156 -12.05 -18.47 5.03
N LEU A 157 -13.01 -18.01 4.23
CA LEU A 157 -14.34 -18.64 4.11
C LEU A 157 -14.25 -20.06 3.55
N TYR A 158 -13.45 -20.25 2.49
CA TYR A 158 -13.23 -21.56 1.87
C TYR A 158 -12.67 -22.57 2.87
N ASN A 159 -11.56 -22.22 3.54
CA ASN A 159 -10.90 -23.12 4.47
C ASN A 159 -11.76 -23.44 5.71
N ARG A 160 -12.53 -22.45 6.22
CA ARG A 160 -13.51 -22.68 7.28
C ARG A 160 -14.58 -23.70 6.88
N SER A 161 -15.14 -23.52 5.69
CA SER A 161 -16.17 -24.43 5.18
C SER A 161 -15.61 -25.83 4.88
N LEU A 162 -14.39 -25.90 4.33
CA LEU A 162 -13.71 -27.18 4.08
C LEU A 162 -13.43 -27.93 5.39
N GLU A 163 -12.94 -27.22 6.42
CA GLU A 163 -12.74 -27.83 7.75
C GLU A 163 -14.05 -28.38 8.32
N SER A 164 -15.15 -27.64 8.18
CA SER A 164 -16.48 -28.08 8.63
C SER A 164 -16.94 -29.36 7.90
N ILE A 165 -16.77 -29.43 6.57
CA ILE A 165 -17.11 -30.62 5.79
C ILE A 165 -16.24 -31.81 6.22
N ARG A 166 -14.94 -31.63 6.42
CA ARG A 166 -14.03 -32.69 6.87
C ARG A 166 -14.38 -33.21 8.29
N ARG A 167 -14.78 -32.32 9.20
CA ARG A 167 -15.24 -32.68 10.54
C ARG A 167 -16.56 -33.47 10.49
N GLU A 168 -17.48 -33.06 9.63
CA GLU A 168 -18.72 -33.79 9.40
C GLU A 168 -18.43 -35.21 8.87
N GLN A 169 -17.52 -35.32 7.92
CA GLN A 169 -17.06 -36.62 7.38
C GLN A 169 -16.44 -37.49 8.45
N GLN A 170 -15.59 -36.94 9.31
CA GLN A 170 -15.00 -37.68 10.45
C GLN A 170 -16.06 -38.17 11.39
N GLN A 171 -17.03 -37.34 11.75
CA GLN A 171 -18.12 -37.72 12.64
C GLN A 171 -18.87 -38.93 12.08
N LYS A 172 -19.22 -38.92 10.79
CA LYS A 172 -19.91 -40.03 10.12
C LYS A 172 -19.07 -41.33 10.09
N LEU A 173 -17.78 -41.23 9.87
CA LEU A 173 -16.88 -42.38 9.93
C LEU A 173 -16.72 -42.93 11.34
N GLN A 174 -16.67 -42.07 12.35
CA GLN A 174 -16.63 -42.49 13.77
C GLN A 174 -17.93 -43.15 14.23
N GLU A 175 -19.11 -42.64 13.83
CA GLU A 175 -20.42 -43.24 14.09
C GLU A 175 -20.48 -44.65 13.49
N ASN A 176 -19.99 -44.83 12.26
CA ASN A 176 -19.92 -46.13 11.62
C ASN A 176 -18.94 -47.07 12.33
N LEU A 177 -17.75 -46.60 12.72
CA LEU A 177 -16.78 -47.40 13.48
C LEU A 177 -17.36 -47.90 14.80
N ALA A 178 -18.06 -47.04 15.56
CA ALA A 178 -18.75 -47.43 16.78
C ALA A 178 -19.77 -48.55 16.51
N THR A 179 -20.60 -48.39 15.48
CA THR A 179 -21.59 -49.39 15.10
C THR A 179 -20.94 -50.72 14.73
N GLN A 180 -19.82 -50.74 13.95
CA GLN A 180 -19.13 -51.98 13.60
C GLN A 180 -18.43 -52.62 14.81
N LYS A 181 -17.97 -51.81 15.77
CA LYS A 181 -17.38 -52.30 17.03
C LYS A 181 -18.44 -53.02 17.87
N ASP A 182 -19.62 -52.42 18.06
CA ASP A 182 -20.74 -53.04 18.81
C ASP A 182 -21.16 -54.36 18.16
N ARG A 183 -21.24 -54.42 16.82
CA ARG A 183 -21.56 -55.66 16.08
C ARG A 183 -20.48 -56.73 16.23
N TYR A 184 -19.22 -56.35 16.25
CA TYR A 184 -18.09 -57.26 16.47
C TYR A 184 -18.13 -57.83 17.91
N GLU A 185 -18.37 -57.00 18.91
CA GLU A 185 -18.51 -57.41 20.31
C GLU A 185 -19.72 -58.34 20.52
N ALA A 186 -20.80 -58.13 19.75
CA ALA A 186 -21.96 -59.00 19.72
C ALA A 186 -21.76 -60.29 18.87
N GLY A 187 -20.59 -60.51 18.27
CA GLY A 187 -20.33 -61.67 17.40
C GLY A 187 -21.02 -61.60 16.05
N LEU A 188 -21.59 -60.48 15.66
CA LEU A 188 -22.34 -60.27 14.40
C LEU A 188 -21.50 -59.70 13.25
N ALA A 189 -20.25 -59.38 13.48
CA ALA A 189 -19.30 -58.90 12.50
C ALA A 189 -17.93 -59.55 12.71
N ASP A 190 -17.13 -59.66 11.65
CA ASP A 190 -15.78 -60.17 11.73
C ASP A 190 -14.74 -59.06 11.96
N ARG A 191 -13.49 -59.45 12.24
CA ARG A 191 -12.38 -58.53 12.47
C ARG A 191 -12.06 -57.69 11.20
N SER A 192 -12.32 -58.22 10.04
CA SER A 192 -12.11 -57.53 8.75
C SER A 192 -13.07 -56.35 8.63
N ALA A 193 -14.32 -56.50 8.97
CA ALA A 193 -15.32 -55.43 9.01
C ALA A 193 -14.93 -54.29 9.95
N LEU A 194 -14.43 -54.64 11.17
CA LEU A 194 -13.94 -53.64 12.12
C LEU A 194 -12.71 -52.88 11.57
N THR A 195 -11.74 -53.62 11.01
CA THR A 195 -10.52 -52.99 10.44
C THR A 195 -10.85 -52.11 9.27
N SER A 196 -11.75 -52.53 8.37
CA SER A 196 -12.17 -51.73 7.20
C SER A 196 -12.98 -50.46 7.60
N ALA A 197 -13.58 -50.43 8.80
CA ALA A 197 -14.22 -49.23 9.33
C ALA A 197 -13.23 -48.27 10.05
N SER A 198 -12.18 -48.84 10.68
CA SER A 198 -11.21 -48.06 11.46
C SER A 198 -10.21 -47.31 10.58
N LEU A 199 -9.82 -47.87 9.45
CA LEU A 199 -8.80 -47.28 8.57
C LEU A 199 -9.21 -45.90 8.00
N PRO A 200 -10.39 -45.71 7.36
CA PRO A 200 -10.81 -44.41 6.85
C PRO A 200 -10.96 -43.34 7.93
N ALA A 201 -11.43 -43.75 9.13
CA ALA A 201 -11.58 -42.84 10.27
C ALA A 201 -10.21 -42.31 10.77
N SER A 202 -9.16 -43.13 10.66
CA SER A 202 -7.80 -42.74 11.03
C SER A 202 -7.10 -41.91 9.95
N GLU A 203 -7.32 -42.21 8.66
CA GLU A 203 -6.73 -41.53 7.52
C GLU A 203 -7.24 -40.10 7.35
N LEU A 204 -8.45 -39.79 7.83
CA LEU A 204 -9.02 -38.45 7.73
C LEU A 204 -8.46 -37.46 8.74
N GLU A 205 -7.90 -37.89 9.86
CA GLU A 205 -7.38 -37.00 10.90
C GLU A 205 -6.27 -36.05 10.41
N PRO A 206 -5.24 -36.50 9.65
CA PRO A 206 -4.25 -35.62 9.07
C PRO A 206 -4.86 -34.59 8.11
N GLU A 207 -5.92 -34.93 7.37
CA GLU A 207 -6.59 -34.01 6.45
C GLU A 207 -7.31 -32.89 7.21
N ILE A 208 -7.96 -33.23 8.33
CA ILE A 208 -8.61 -32.23 9.21
C ILE A 208 -7.59 -31.28 9.79
N GLN A 209 -6.47 -31.81 10.29
CA GLN A 209 -5.38 -31.00 10.85
C GLN A 209 -4.75 -30.08 9.76
N SER A 210 -4.70 -30.58 8.52
CA SER A 210 -4.24 -29.77 7.37
C SER A 210 -5.23 -28.64 7.05
N ALA A 211 -6.53 -28.95 6.98
CA ALA A 211 -7.59 -27.97 6.74
C ALA A 211 -7.66 -26.90 7.86
N HIS A 212 -7.53 -27.33 9.12
CA HIS A 212 -7.47 -26.42 10.25
C HIS A 212 -6.27 -25.46 10.19
N ARG A 213 -5.06 -25.95 9.85
CA ARG A 213 -3.89 -25.09 9.64
C ARG A 213 -4.10 -24.13 8.49
N ALA A 214 -4.64 -24.59 7.37
CA ALA A 214 -4.95 -23.73 6.23
C ALA A 214 -5.95 -22.61 6.58
N TYR A 215 -6.94 -22.93 7.45
CA TYR A 215 -7.86 -21.92 7.97
C TYR A 215 -7.15 -20.88 8.85
N LEU A 216 -6.30 -21.31 9.78
CA LEU A 216 -5.52 -20.41 10.63
C LEU A 216 -4.58 -19.53 9.80
N ASP A 217 -3.90 -20.10 8.80
CA ASP A 217 -3.03 -19.35 7.89
C ASP A 217 -3.84 -18.31 7.08
N ALA A 218 -5.02 -18.66 6.61
CA ALA A 218 -5.90 -17.72 5.91
C ALA A 218 -6.40 -16.59 6.85
N GLN A 219 -6.71 -16.89 8.12
CA GLN A 219 -7.04 -15.85 9.11
C GLN A 219 -5.86 -14.93 9.41
N LEU A 220 -4.63 -15.45 9.46
CA LEU A 220 -3.43 -14.64 9.63
C LEU A 220 -3.20 -13.71 8.43
N GLN A 221 -3.40 -14.20 7.19
CA GLN A 221 -3.32 -13.38 5.98
C GLN A 221 -4.40 -12.29 5.99
N LEU A 222 -5.61 -12.62 6.44
CA LEU A 222 -6.70 -11.66 6.58
C LEU A 222 -6.37 -10.58 7.64
N ALA A 223 -5.83 -10.99 8.78
CA ALA A 223 -5.37 -10.08 9.83
C ALA A 223 -4.23 -9.16 9.31
N GLN A 224 -3.31 -9.69 8.51
CA GLN A 224 -2.24 -8.92 7.88
C GLN A 224 -2.81 -7.89 6.89
N ALA A 225 -3.75 -8.27 6.04
CA ALA A 225 -4.38 -7.36 5.09
C ALA A 225 -5.12 -6.22 5.80
N MET A 226 -5.82 -6.52 6.89
CA MET A 226 -6.51 -5.54 7.74
C MET A 226 -5.58 -4.74 8.66
N ALA A 227 -4.28 -5.07 8.71
CA ALA A 227 -3.30 -4.53 9.66
C ALA A 227 -3.71 -4.72 11.14
N VAL A 228 -4.37 -5.82 11.45
CA VAL A 228 -4.71 -6.21 12.82
C VAL A 228 -3.53 -6.97 13.43
N ASN A 229 -3.04 -6.50 14.59
CA ASN A 229 -1.98 -7.22 15.30
C ASN A 229 -2.59 -8.39 16.08
N PRO A 230 -2.27 -9.65 15.75
CA PRO A 230 -2.83 -10.82 16.42
C PRO A 230 -2.39 -10.96 17.90
N ALA A 231 -1.31 -10.30 18.31
CA ALA A 231 -0.88 -10.29 19.71
C ALA A 231 -1.81 -9.49 20.62
N ASN A 232 -2.57 -8.53 20.08
CA ASN A 232 -3.43 -7.62 20.84
C ASN A 232 -4.93 -7.88 20.64
N ARG A 233 -5.30 -8.69 19.64
CA ARG A 233 -6.69 -8.99 19.30
C ARG A 233 -6.80 -10.45 18.86
N SER A 234 -8.00 -11.03 19.03
CA SER A 234 -8.35 -12.31 18.41
C SER A 234 -8.25 -12.22 16.90
N LEU A 235 -7.92 -13.34 16.24
CA LEU A 235 -7.94 -13.40 14.78
C LEU A 235 -9.33 -13.06 14.24
N PRO A 236 -9.42 -12.34 13.10
CA PRO A 236 -10.70 -12.01 12.48
C PRO A 236 -11.38 -13.29 11.99
N GLU A 237 -12.65 -13.45 12.33
CA GLU A 237 -13.46 -14.56 11.88
C GLU A 237 -14.34 -14.11 10.71
N PRO A 238 -14.17 -14.68 9.50
CA PRO A 238 -14.96 -14.27 8.35
C PRO A 238 -16.42 -14.67 8.52
N GLU A 239 -17.35 -13.73 8.30
CA GLU A 239 -18.79 -13.97 8.34
C GLU A 239 -19.34 -14.23 6.94
N GLY A 240 -20.30 -15.13 6.84
CA GLY A 240 -20.98 -15.48 5.61
C GLY A 240 -20.53 -16.81 5.00
N GLU A 241 -20.97 -17.05 3.79
CA GLU A 241 -20.67 -18.23 2.97
C GLU A 241 -20.23 -17.79 1.57
N LEU A 242 -19.51 -18.66 0.87
CA LEU A 242 -19.17 -18.44 -0.52
C LEU A 242 -20.40 -18.73 -1.40
N HIS A 243 -20.84 -17.73 -2.14
CA HIS A 243 -21.92 -17.85 -3.09
C HIS A 243 -21.40 -17.82 -4.52
N PHE A 244 -21.97 -18.66 -5.35
CA PHE A 244 -21.75 -18.61 -6.79
C PHE A 244 -22.63 -17.53 -7.41
N VAL A 245 -22.03 -16.60 -8.15
CA VAL A 245 -22.73 -15.57 -8.91
C VAL A 245 -22.25 -15.61 -10.33
N ARG A 246 -23.11 -16.06 -11.24
CA ARG A 246 -22.78 -16.11 -12.68
C ARG A 246 -22.40 -14.75 -13.21
N MET A 247 -21.34 -14.69 -13.99
CA MET A 247 -20.82 -13.47 -14.58
C MET A 247 -20.51 -13.67 -16.05
N HIS A 248 -21.07 -12.82 -16.91
CA HIS A 248 -20.75 -12.81 -18.33
C HIS A 248 -19.84 -11.63 -18.65
N PRO A 249 -18.52 -11.85 -18.83
CA PRO A 249 -17.59 -10.77 -19.16
C PRO A 249 -17.82 -10.26 -20.58
N ASP A 250 -18.14 -8.97 -20.73
CA ASP A 250 -18.16 -8.30 -22.04
C ASP A 250 -16.75 -7.80 -22.37
N LEU A 251 -16.01 -8.60 -23.12
CA LEU A 251 -14.61 -8.36 -23.45
C LEU A 251 -14.39 -7.10 -24.29
N ASP A 252 -15.28 -6.79 -25.23
CA ASP A 252 -15.02 -5.71 -26.18
C ASP A 252 -15.22 -4.34 -25.55
N SER A 253 -16.25 -4.18 -24.72
CA SER A 253 -16.48 -2.96 -23.97
C SER A 253 -15.45 -2.76 -22.85
N GLU A 254 -15.06 -3.85 -22.14
CA GLU A 254 -14.16 -3.78 -21.01
C GLU A 254 -12.69 -3.56 -21.40
N LYS A 255 -12.23 -4.02 -22.58
CA LYS A 255 -10.87 -3.74 -23.06
C LYS A 255 -10.57 -2.25 -23.17
N ALA A 256 -11.49 -1.48 -23.78
CA ALA A 256 -11.34 -0.04 -23.92
C ALA A 256 -11.46 0.66 -22.56
N ALA A 257 -12.47 0.29 -21.78
CA ALA A 257 -12.72 0.88 -20.46
C ALA A 257 -11.59 0.59 -19.45
N ALA A 258 -10.97 -0.58 -19.48
CA ALA A 258 -9.84 -0.93 -18.61
C ALA A 258 -8.62 -0.04 -18.88
N LEU A 259 -8.29 0.23 -20.16
CA LEU A 259 -7.20 1.12 -20.52
C LEU A 259 -7.38 2.55 -19.98
N GLU A 260 -8.62 3.01 -19.83
CA GLU A 260 -8.92 4.33 -19.29
C GLU A 260 -8.99 4.34 -17.75
N ARG A 261 -9.47 3.24 -17.12
CA ARG A 261 -9.69 3.18 -15.67
C ARG A 261 -8.44 2.83 -14.89
N ARG A 262 -7.61 1.91 -15.40
CA ARG A 262 -6.49 1.33 -14.66
C ARG A 262 -5.46 2.37 -14.22
N ALA A 263 -5.13 2.34 -12.93
CA ALA A 263 -4.18 3.26 -12.33
C ALA A 263 -2.74 3.00 -12.81
N ASP A 264 -2.35 1.76 -13.11
CA ASP A 264 -1.04 1.39 -13.63
C ASP A 264 -0.80 1.94 -15.04
N VAL A 265 -1.82 1.95 -15.91
CA VAL A 265 -1.76 2.57 -17.25
C VAL A 265 -1.54 4.07 -17.12
N LYS A 266 -2.33 4.75 -16.28
CA LYS A 266 -2.18 6.18 -16.01
C LYS A 266 -0.81 6.50 -15.44
N LEU A 267 -0.31 5.66 -14.55
CA LEU A 267 1.02 5.78 -13.97
C LEU A 267 2.12 5.68 -15.05
N ALA A 268 2.03 4.70 -15.95
CA ALA A 268 2.97 4.53 -17.05
C ALA A 268 2.96 5.73 -18.01
N GLN A 269 1.79 6.30 -18.34
CA GLN A 269 1.67 7.53 -19.12
C GLN A 269 2.33 8.73 -18.42
N LEU A 270 2.19 8.83 -17.11
CA LEU A 270 2.82 9.90 -16.35
C LEU A 270 4.34 9.76 -16.29
N PHE A 271 4.88 8.53 -16.26
CA PHE A 271 6.33 8.33 -16.37
C PHE A 271 6.87 8.77 -17.73
N VAL A 272 6.15 8.54 -18.82
CA VAL A 272 6.52 9.07 -20.14
C VAL A 272 6.54 10.61 -20.13
N ARG A 273 5.52 11.24 -19.54
CA ARG A 273 5.45 12.71 -19.41
C ARG A 273 6.58 13.25 -18.53
N ALA A 274 6.89 12.60 -17.42
CA ALA A 274 7.99 12.96 -16.54
C ALA A 274 9.32 12.90 -17.29
N ALA A 275 9.62 11.80 -17.97
CA ALA A 275 10.85 11.63 -18.74
C ALA A 275 10.98 12.64 -19.89
N ASN A 276 9.87 13.05 -20.51
CA ASN A 276 9.88 14.14 -21.52
C ASN A 276 10.29 15.48 -20.90
N HIS A 277 9.79 15.80 -19.69
CA HIS A 277 10.20 17.02 -19.00
C HIS A 277 11.66 16.93 -18.55
N ASP A 278 12.11 15.77 -18.06
CA ASP A 278 13.49 15.55 -17.63
C ASP A 278 14.47 15.71 -18.82
N GLU A 279 14.16 15.17 -20.02
CA GLU A 279 14.95 15.38 -21.24
C GLU A 279 15.07 16.87 -21.57
N ARG A 280 13.96 17.63 -21.48
CA ARG A 280 13.96 19.08 -21.79
C ARG A 280 14.68 19.90 -20.73
N ILE A 281 14.62 19.52 -19.46
CA ILE A 281 15.40 20.16 -18.38
C ILE A 281 16.88 19.97 -18.64
N ILE A 282 17.31 18.76 -19.00
CA ILE A 282 18.72 18.47 -19.31
C ILE A 282 19.15 19.16 -20.60
N ALA A 283 18.30 19.18 -21.63
CA ALA A 283 18.60 19.89 -22.89
C ALA A 283 18.70 21.41 -22.73
N ALA A 284 18.13 21.98 -21.67
CA ALA A 284 18.25 23.39 -21.36
C ALA A 284 19.69 23.83 -21.08
N ASP A 285 20.59 22.90 -20.73
CA ASP A 285 22.02 23.19 -20.54
C ASP A 285 22.76 23.60 -21.86
N TYR A 286 22.13 23.38 -23.03
CA TYR A 286 22.62 23.95 -24.30
C TYR A 286 22.43 25.46 -24.42
N TYR A 287 21.55 26.03 -23.60
CA TYR A 287 21.17 27.43 -23.66
C TYR A 287 21.82 28.22 -22.52
N PRO A 288 21.99 29.53 -22.70
CA PRO A 288 22.50 30.39 -21.66
C PRO A 288 21.53 30.50 -20.47
N ILE A 289 22.11 30.77 -19.30
CA ILE A 289 21.37 31.07 -18.07
C ILE A 289 21.69 32.52 -17.69
N VAL A 290 20.69 33.31 -17.31
CA VAL A 290 20.86 34.66 -16.78
C VAL A 290 20.41 34.67 -15.32
N ILE A 291 21.32 35.03 -14.42
CA ILE A 291 21.08 35.15 -12.99
C ILE A 291 21.34 36.59 -12.57
N GLY A 292 20.34 37.24 -11.99
CA GLY A 292 20.51 38.47 -11.24
C GLY A 292 21.02 38.17 -9.84
N SER A 293 22.10 38.86 -9.43
CA SER A 293 22.75 38.64 -8.15
C SER A 293 23.02 39.96 -7.45
N ILE A 294 22.64 40.05 -6.19
CA ILE A 294 22.92 41.20 -5.32
C ILE A 294 23.72 40.69 -4.13
N PRO A 295 25.04 40.46 -4.26
CA PRO A 295 25.90 40.17 -3.12
C PRO A 295 26.17 41.42 -2.29
N GLY A 296 26.12 41.29 -0.99
CA GLY A 296 26.52 42.30 -0.03
C GLY A 296 27.56 41.75 0.96
N GLU A 297 28.58 42.54 1.25
CA GLU A 297 29.61 42.16 2.20
C GLU A 297 29.86 43.34 3.17
N TYR A 298 29.92 43.04 4.43
CA TYR A 298 30.32 43.97 5.50
C TYR A 298 31.57 43.41 6.19
N VAL A 299 32.68 44.11 6.03
CA VAL A 299 33.99 43.70 6.59
C VAL A 299 34.38 44.72 7.65
N PRO A 300 34.27 44.41 8.94
CA PRO A 300 34.88 45.26 9.97
C PRO A 300 36.39 45.03 9.96
N VAL A 301 37.13 46.02 9.55
CA VAL A 301 38.60 46.03 9.59
C VAL A 301 39.03 46.95 10.71
N THR A 302 39.59 46.36 11.78
CA THR A 302 40.12 47.13 12.91
C THR A 302 41.65 47.11 12.87
N GLY A 303 42.30 48.26 13.16
CA GLY A 303 43.74 48.36 13.40
C GLY A 303 44.64 48.34 12.17
N ILE A 304 44.26 48.99 11.08
CA ILE A 304 45.22 49.22 9.98
C ILE A 304 46.19 50.34 10.35
N HIS A 305 47.45 49.96 10.69
CA HIS A 305 48.52 50.92 10.90
C HIS A 305 49.19 51.21 9.52
N ARG A 306 49.04 52.41 9.05
CA ARG A 306 49.85 52.90 7.88
C ARG A 306 51.23 53.28 8.40
N GLN A 307 52.26 52.54 7.99
CA GLN A 307 53.64 52.92 8.25
C GLN A 307 54.06 54.11 7.37
N GLY A 308 54.20 55.24 8.00
CA GLY A 308 54.71 56.44 7.32
C GLY A 308 53.89 57.72 7.71
N SER A 309 54.40 58.46 8.72
CA SER A 309 54.04 59.76 9.19
C SER A 309 52.62 59.95 9.75
N THR A 310 52.58 60.28 11.07
CA THR A 310 51.47 60.72 11.86
C THR A 310 50.34 59.73 12.11
N SER A 311 50.35 59.21 13.27
CA SER A 311 49.37 58.47 14.04
C SER A 311 47.90 58.76 13.67
N ARG A 312 47.34 58.11 12.67
CA ARG A 312 45.91 57.96 12.50
C ARG A 312 45.62 56.50 12.30
N THR A 313 45.19 55.85 13.35
CA THR A 313 44.53 54.56 13.25
C THR A 313 43.24 54.82 12.49
N GLN A 314 43.13 54.43 11.27
CA GLN A 314 41.88 54.43 10.53
C GLN A 314 41.27 53.05 10.70
N ASP A 315 40.24 52.96 11.48
CA ASP A 315 39.32 51.83 11.44
C ASP A 315 38.56 51.94 10.14
N PHE A 316 38.82 50.98 9.25
CA PHE A 316 38.14 50.94 7.96
C PHE A 316 36.99 49.95 8.06
N ILE A 317 35.77 50.45 7.98
CA ILE A 317 34.59 49.60 7.82
C ILE A 317 34.28 49.62 6.33
N GLY A 318 34.54 48.50 5.64
CA GLY A 318 34.15 48.30 4.27
C GLY A 318 32.78 47.63 4.20
N SER A 319 31.83 48.35 3.61
CA SER A 319 30.58 47.73 3.20
C SER A 319 30.44 47.87 1.70
N GLU A 320 30.13 46.79 1.00
CA GLU A 320 29.97 46.80 -0.45
C GLU A 320 28.70 46.04 -0.82
N ILE A 321 27.85 46.65 -1.63
CA ILE A 321 26.72 46.01 -2.27
C ILE A 321 26.94 46.16 -3.78
N ARG A 322 26.92 45.05 -4.50
CA ARG A 322 27.07 45.04 -5.96
C ARG A 322 25.84 44.44 -6.59
N GLU A 323 25.25 45.10 -7.55
CA GLU A 323 24.23 44.56 -8.42
C GLU A 323 24.89 44.05 -9.70
N ARG A 324 24.61 42.80 -10.10
CA ARG A 324 25.10 42.22 -11.32
C ARG A 324 24.09 41.27 -11.94
N ALA A 325 24.02 41.27 -13.26
CA ALA A 325 23.39 40.18 -14.00
C ALA A 325 24.52 39.37 -14.66
N ALA A 326 24.57 38.10 -14.32
CA ALA A 326 25.52 37.16 -14.88
C ALA A 326 24.85 36.38 -16.02
N TYR A 327 25.36 36.55 -17.23
CA TYR A 327 25.05 35.72 -18.39
C TYR A 327 26.09 34.60 -18.45
N THR A 328 25.67 33.38 -18.31
CA THR A 328 26.54 32.20 -18.34
C THR A 328 26.10 31.29 -19.47
N TRP A 329 27.00 31.04 -20.41
CA TRP A 329 26.80 30.07 -21.48
C TRP A 329 27.99 29.15 -21.60
N ARG A 330 27.75 27.86 -21.53
CA ARG A 330 28.80 26.87 -21.71
C ARG A 330 28.90 26.48 -23.19
N VAL A 331 29.79 27.16 -23.92
CA VAL A 331 29.94 26.98 -25.36
C VAL A 331 30.63 25.67 -25.73
N VAL A 332 31.58 25.21 -24.90
CA VAL A 332 32.31 23.95 -25.09
C VAL A 332 32.27 23.13 -23.83
N ASP A 333 31.71 21.93 -23.88
CA ASP A 333 31.51 21.03 -22.75
C ASP A 333 32.07 19.61 -22.97
N ASN A 334 32.82 19.42 -24.07
CA ASN A 334 33.38 18.12 -24.46
C ASN A 334 32.35 16.99 -24.57
N GLY A 335 31.12 17.32 -24.99
CA GLY A 335 30.06 16.34 -25.19
C GLY A 335 29.26 15.95 -23.94
N LYS A 336 29.48 16.63 -22.80
CA LYS A 336 28.81 16.31 -21.53
C LYS A 336 27.29 16.46 -21.64
N VAL A 337 26.82 17.58 -22.17
CA VAL A 337 25.37 17.84 -22.35
C VAL A 337 24.79 16.89 -23.38
N GLY A 338 25.51 16.69 -24.52
CA GLY A 338 25.06 15.74 -25.54
C GLY A 338 24.87 14.31 -25.02
N GLY A 339 25.81 13.82 -24.23
CA GLY A 339 25.70 12.52 -23.59
C GLY A 339 24.55 12.43 -22.55
N ALA A 340 24.34 13.52 -21.79
CA ALA A 340 23.25 13.59 -20.83
C ALA A 340 21.87 13.59 -21.52
N VAL A 341 21.72 14.35 -22.62
CA VAL A 341 20.49 14.38 -23.43
C VAL A 341 20.23 13.04 -24.09
N LEU A 342 21.27 12.37 -24.64
CA LEU A 342 21.11 11.02 -25.21
C LEU A 342 20.61 10.02 -24.16
N ARG A 343 21.18 10.06 -22.95
CA ARG A 343 20.71 9.22 -21.81
C ARG A 343 19.26 9.51 -21.44
N ALA A 344 18.89 10.78 -21.35
CA ALA A 344 17.51 11.16 -20.99
C ALA A 344 16.51 10.77 -22.09
N ARG A 345 16.88 10.91 -23.36
CA ARG A 345 16.09 10.46 -24.50
C ARG A 345 15.87 8.95 -24.48
N SER A 346 16.93 8.18 -24.24
CA SER A 346 16.81 6.71 -24.11
C SER A 346 15.93 6.32 -22.90
N ALA A 347 16.02 7.03 -21.79
CA ALA A 347 15.14 6.79 -20.64
C ALA A 347 13.66 7.07 -20.99
N ARG A 348 13.38 8.13 -21.76
CA ARG A 348 12.02 8.38 -22.25
C ARG A 348 11.53 7.27 -23.17
N GLU A 349 12.36 6.82 -24.13
CA GLU A 349 12.03 5.73 -25.04
C GLU A 349 11.73 4.41 -24.29
N ILE A 350 12.50 4.09 -23.24
CA ILE A 350 12.24 2.93 -22.38
C ILE A 350 10.85 3.04 -21.71
N ASN A 351 10.50 4.22 -21.18
CA ASN A 351 9.17 4.44 -20.60
C ASN A 351 8.04 4.33 -21.63
N GLU A 352 8.24 4.82 -22.86
CA GLU A 352 7.30 4.68 -23.96
C GLU A 352 7.09 3.21 -24.35
N LEU A 353 8.17 2.44 -24.44
CA LEU A 353 8.10 1.00 -24.72
C LEU A 353 7.40 0.23 -23.59
N THR A 354 7.66 0.60 -22.33
CA THR A 354 6.99 0.02 -21.17
C THR A 354 5.49 0.31 -21.20
N TYR A 355 5.10 1.53 -21.52
CA TYR A 355 3.69 1.90 -21.68
C TYR A 355 3.02 1.09 -22.80
N ARG A 356 3.63 1.01 -24.01
CA ARG A 356 3.10 0.23 -25.14
C ARG A 356 2.99 -1.27 -24.83
N LYS A 357 3.97 -1.81 -24.09
CA LYS A 357 3.92 -3.19 -23.62
C LYS A 357 2.70 -3.40 -22.71
N LEU A 358 2.49 -2.55 -21.72
CA LEU A 358 1.35 -2.64 -20.82
C LEU A 358 0.02 -2.52 -21.58
N GLU A 359 -0.08 -1.59 -22.52
CA GLU A 359 -1.25 -1.41 -23.39
C GLU A 359 -1.57 -2.66 -24.23
N ALA A 360 -0.54 -3.39 -24.68
CA ALA A 360 -0.70 -4.64 -25.42
C ALA A 360 -0.99 -5.86 -24.51
N ASP A 361 -0.50 -5.85 -23.26
CA ASP A 361 -0.66 -6.96 -22.33
C ASP A 361 -2.06 -7.00 -21.69
N ILE A 362 -2.68 -5.85 -21.44
CA ILE A 362 -4.01 -5.75 -20.82
C ILE A 362 -5.10 -6.51 -21.59
N PRO A 363 -5.26 -6.37 -22.91
CA PRO A 363 -6.26 -7.14 -23.65
C PRO A 363 -6.03 -8.66 -23.57
N ARG A 364 -4.77 -9.12 -23.51
CA ARG A 364 -4.43 -10.53 -23.34
C ARG A 364 -4.74 -11.01 -21.92
N GLU A 365 -4.44 -10.21 -20.90
CA GLU A 365 -4.80 -10.47 -19.50
C GLU A 365 -6.31 -10.64 -19.37
N LEU A 366 -7.10 -9.69 -19.90
CA LEU A 366 -8.56 -9.74 -19.84
C LEU A 366 -9.13 -10.95 -20.58
N SER A 367 -8.62 -11.31 -21.77
CA SER A 367 -9.06 -12.49 -22.50
C SER A 367 -8.80 -13.76 -21.68
N ARG A 368 -7.60 -13.89 -21.10
CA ARG A 368 -7.24 -15.06 -20.26
C ARG A 368 -8.15 -15.18 -19.04
N ILE A 369 -8.48 -14.05 -18.37
CA ILE A 369 -9.34 -14.07 -17.18
C ILE A 369 -10.79 -14.39 -17.57
N ALA A 370 -11.27 -13.89 -18.72
CA ALA A 370 -12.60 -14.23 -19.21
C ALA A 370 -12.73 -15.72 -19.55
N ASP A 371 -11.72 -16.32 -20.19
CA ASP A 371 -11.66 -17.77 -20.44
C ASP A 371 -11.64 -18.54 -19.11
N TRP A 372 -10.92 -18.05 -18.10
CA TRP A 372 -10.90 -18.67 -16.78
C TRP A 372 -12.27 -18.60 -16.09
N ILE A 373 -12.98 -17.46 -16.15
CA ILE A 373 -14.35 -17.33 -15.64
C ILE A 373 -15.26 -18.35 -16.30
N ASN A 374 -15.25 -18.44 -17.62
CA ASN A 374 -16.07 -19.40 -18.36
C ASN A 374 -15.75 -20.85 -17.96
N ALA A 375 -14.47 -21.19 -17.82
CA ALA A 375 -14.05 -22.53 -17.41
C ALA A 375 -14.48 -22.85 -15.97
N THR A 376 -14.44 -21.88 -15.05
CA THR A 376 -14.91 -22.08 -13.66
C THR A 376 -16.43 -22.17 -13.58
N GLU A 377 -17.18 -21.49 -14.43
CA GLU A 377 -18.64 -21.64 -14.55
C GLU A 377 -19.04 -23.03 -15.06
N GLU A 378 -18.38 -23.54 -16.10
CA GLU A 378 -18.63 -24.89 -16.61
C GLU A 378 -18.27 -25.96 -15.56
N ARG A 379 -17.17 -25.76 -14.84
CA ARG A 379 -16.76 -26.64 -13.74
C ARG A 379 -17.81 -26.65 -12.62
N GLU A 380 -18.26 -25.46 -12.17
CA GLU A 380 -19.29 -25.34 -11.15
C GLU A 380 -20.57 -26.07 -11.56
N ARG A 381 -21.06 -25.83 -12.79
CA ARG A 381 -22.28 -26.50 -13.31
C ARG A 381 -22.14 -28.02 -13.29
N SER A 382 -20.99 -28.56 -13.72
CA SER A 382 -20.73 -29.98 -13.74
C SER A 382 -20.68 -30.58 -12.34
N VAL A 383 -19.96 -29.91 -11.41
CA VAL A 383 -19.77 -30.38 -10.04
C VAL A 383 -21.04 -30.20 -9.21
N SER A 384 -21.84 -29.15 -9.45
CA SER A 384 -23.13 -28.93 -8.80
C SER A 384 -24.09 -30.06 -9.15
N GLY A 385 -24.23 -30.40 -10.43
CA GLY A 385 -25.04 -31.56 -10.84
C GLY A 385 -24.57 -32.90 -10.26
N ALA A 386 -23.26 -33.10 -10.17
CA ALA A 386 -22.71 -34.30 -9.53
C ALA A 386 -22.98 -34.33 -8.01
N SER A 387 -22.90 -33.16 -7.34
CA SER A 387 -23.18 -33.04 -5.90
C SER A 387 -24.65 -33.29 -5.58
N GLU A 388 -25.58 -32.76 -6.39
CA GLU A 388 -27.01 -33.02 -6.26
C GLU A 388 -27.35 -34.51 -6.44
N ALA A 389 -26.74 -35.15 -7.45
CA ALA A 389 -26.93 -36.58 -7.69
C ALA A 389 -26.36 -37.44 -6.54
N ALA A 390 -25.20 -37.08 -6.00
CA ALA A 390 -24.60 -37.77 -4.85
C ALA A 390 -25.44 -37.61 -3.56
N GLU A 391 -26.00 -36.41 -3.32
CA GLU A 391 -26.90 -36.13 -2.21
C GLU A 391 -28.16 -37.00 -2.30
N GLU A 392 -28.80 -37.01 -3.47
CA GLU A 392 -30.00 -37.86 -3.70
C GLU A 392 -29.69 -39.35 -3.53
N SER A 393 -28.55 -39.82 -4.05
CA SER A 393 -28.10 -41.20 -3.88
C SER A 393 -27.91 -41.56 -2.41
N ALA A 394 -27.22 -40.69 -1.63
CA ALA A 394 -27.01 -40.92 -0.21
C ALA A 394 -28.34 -40.93 0.59
N ARG A 395 -29.30 -40.08 0.22
CA ARG A 395 -30.64 -40.00 0.82
C ARG A 395 -31.46 -41.28 0.53
N VAL A 396 -31.46 -41.75 -0.72
CA VAL A 396 -32.18 -42.98 -1.14
C VAL A 396 -31.58 -44.20 -0.45
N VAL A 397 -30.25 -44.32 -0.44
CA VAL A 397 -29.58 -45.46 0.25
C VAL A 397 -29.81 -45.42 1.73
N GLN A 398 -29.86 -44.25 2.37
CA GLN A 398 -30.20 -44.10 3.80
C GLN A 398 -31.60 -44.64 4.12
N GLN A 399 -32.60 -44.32 3.27
CA GLN A 399 -33.95 -44.82 3.41
C GLN A 399 -34.01 -46.35 3.23
N ASN A 400 -33.28 -46.90 2.22
CA ASN A 400 -33.20 -48.32 1.99
C ASN A 400 -32.50 -49.10 3.11
N VAL A 401 -31.52 -48.52 3.79
CA VAL A 401 -30.91 -49.10 5.00
C VAL A 401 -31.94 -49.22 6.12
N ALA A 402 -32.77 -48.17 6.34
CA ALA A 402 -33.81 -48.17 7.34
C ALA A 402 -34.89 -49.24 7.12
N THR A 403 -35.14 -49.62 5.85
CA THR A 403 -36.08 -50.69 5.45
C THR A 403 -35.42 -52.05 5.25
N GLY A 404 -34.09 -52.16 5.41
CA GLY A 404 -33.34 -53.40 5.24
C GLY A 404 -33.03 -53.76 3.79
N LEU A 405 -33.28 -52.86 2.82
CA LEU A 405 -33.08 -53.05 1.41
C LEU A 405 -31.66 -52.70 0.93
N ALA A 406 -30.89 -51.98 1.71
CA ALA A 406 -29.49 -51.65 1.43
C ALA A 406 -28.60 -51.98 2.62
N SER A 407 -27.30 -52.16 2.37
CA SER A 407 -26.34 -52.46 3.44
C SER A 407 -25.81 -51.18 4.08
N PRO A 408 -25.41 -51.22 5.37
CA PRO A 408 -24.71 -50.09 6.01
C PRO A 408 -23.40 -49.70 5.33
N LEU A 409 -22.75 -50.65 4.65
CA LEU A 409 -21.55 -50.40 3.85
C LEU A 409 -21.86 -49.51 2.66
N GLU A 410 -22.93 -49.81 1.94
CA GLU A 410 -23.38 -49.06 0.77
C GLU A 410 -23.72 -47.62 1.15
N TYR A 411 -24.45 -47.40 2.26
CA TYR A 411 -24.73 -46.08 2.79
C TYR A 411 -23.45 -45.31 3.13
N ARG A 412 -22.46 -45.94 3.74
CA ARG A 412 -21.18 -45.30 4.04
C ARG A 412 -20.44 -44.84 2.78
N ILE A 413 -20.43 -45.67 1.72
CA ILE A 413 -19.79 -45.33 0.47
C ILE A 413 -20.46 -44.10 -0.18
N THR A 414 -21.78 -44.12 -0.31
CA THR A 414 -22.55 -43.03 -0.90
C THR A 414 -22.48 -41.74 -0.08
N GLN A 415 -22.47 -41.84 1.25
CA GLN A 415 -22.29 -40.71 2.14
C GLN A 415 -20.90 -40.05 1.98
N ASN A 416 -19.84 -40.88 1.86
CA ASN A 416 -18.50 -40.38 1.66
C ASN A 416 -18.36 -39.70 0.26
N GLU A 417 -18.94 -40.28 -0.77
CA GLU A 417 -19.01 -39.71 -2.12
C GLU A 417 -19.74 -38.37 -2.13
N PHE A 418 -20.85 -38.24 -1.39
CA PHE A 418 -21.57 -36.98 -1.22
C PHE A 418 -20.69 -35.92 -0.56
N LEU A 419 -20.06 -36.22 0.57
CA LEU A 419 -19.20 -35.25 1.26
C LEU A 419 -17.97 -34.83 0.42
N GLN A 420 -17.43 -35.78 -0.36
CA GLN A 420 -16.35 -35.51 -1.30
C GLN A 420 -16.82 -34.60 -2.45
N SER A 421 -17.99 -34.86 -3.05
CA SER A 421 -18.57 -34.01 -4.09
C SER A 421 -18.90 -32.62 -3.59
N ARG A 422 -19.40 -32.49 -2.35
CA ARG A 422 -19.66 -31.20 -1.69
C ARG A 422 -18.37 -30.39 -1.49
N SER A 423 -17.26 -31.04 -1.14
CA SER A 423 -15.97 -30.35 -1.05
C SER A 423 -15.46 -29.89 -2.43
N GLY A 424 -15.72 -30.68 -3.49
CA GLY A 424 -15.44 -30.31 -4.86
C GLY A 424 -16.26 -29.13 -5.36
N LEU A 425 -17.54 -29.05 -4.99
CA LEU A 425 -18.42 -27.91 -5.29
C LEU A 425 -17.93 -26.63 -4.58
N LEU A 426 -17.56 -26.73 -3.31
CA LEU A 426 -17.00 -25.61 -2.57
C LEU A 426 -15.71 -25.08 -3.24
N ASP A 427 -14.82 -25.97 -3.72
CA ASP A 427 -13.63 -25.57 -4.46
C ASP A 427 -13.98 -24.88 -5.78
N ALA A 428 -14.96 -25.40 -6.54
CA ALA A 428 -15.39 -24.78 -7.78
C ALA A 428 -15.95 -23.36 -7.56
N ILE A 429 -16.76 -23.16 -6.53
CA ILE A 429 -17.29 -21.84 -6.14
C ILE A 429 -16.15 -20.90 -5.71
N TYR A 430 -15.20 -21.39 -4.92
CA TYR A 430 -14.04 -20.60 -4.50
C TYR A 430 -13.21 -20.13 -5.71
N GLN A 431 -12.85 -21.03 -6.63
CA GLN A 431 -12.08 -20.69 -7.83
C GLN A 431 -12.82 -19.68 -8.71
N HIS A 432 -14.13 -19.80 -8.83
CA HIS A 432 -14.94 -18.84 -9.56
C HIS A 432 -14.89 -17.44 -8.90
N ASN A 433 -15.06 -17.35 -7.57
CA ASN A 433 -14.99 -16.09 -6.86
C ASN A 433 -13.60 -15.42 -6.95
N VAL A 434 -12.52 -16.22 -6.97
CA VAL A 434 -11.16 -15.75 -7.23
C VAL A 434 -11.05 -15.19 -8.66
N ALA A 435 -11.57 -15.90 -9.67
CA ALA A 435 -11.54 -15.43 -11.05
C ALA A 435 -12.32 -14.12 -11.26
N VAL A 436 -13.48 -13.95 -10.58
CA VAL A 436 -14.26 -12.71 -10.59
C VAL A 436 -13.50 -11.57 -9.89
N ALA A 437 -12.80 -11.84 -8.78
CA ALA A 437 -11.98 -10.84 -8.11
C ALA A 437 -10.80 -10.37 -8.99
N GLU A 438 -10.16 -11.31 -9.71
CA GLU A 438 -9.12 -10.97 -10.69
C GLU A 438 -9.66 -10.15 -11.87
N TRP A 439 -10.88 -10.44 -12.33
CA TRP A 439 -11.54 -9.65 -13.36
C TRP A 439 -11.77 -8.21 -12.91
N ASP A 440 -12.28 -8.02 -11.69
CA ASP A 440 -12.50 -6.67 -11.12
C ASP A 440 -11.18 -5.90 -11.00
N ARG A 441 -10.07 -6.57 -10.63
CA ARG A 441 -8.73 -5.99 -10.61
C ARG A 441 -8.27 -5.59 -12.02
N ALA A 442 -8.36 -6.52 -12.97
CA ALA A 442 -7.87 -6.34 -14.32
C ALA A 442 -8.67 -5.29 -15.11
N THR A 443 -9.96 -5.12 -14.81
CA THR A 443 -10.81 -4.07 -15.40
C THR A 443 -10.75 -2.73 -14.68
N GLY A 444 -10.01 -2.64 -13.56
CA GLY A 444 -9.85 -1.40 -12.80
C GLY A 444 -11.11 -0.97 -12.04
N ARG A 445 -11.96 -1.92 -11.63
CA ARG A 445 -13.23 -1.66 -10.92
C ARG A 445 -13.06 -1.44 -9.41
N TYR A 446 -11.87 -1.65 -8.84
CA TYR A 446 -11.60 -1.33 -7.45
C TYR A 446 -11.62 0.16 -7.19
N PHE A 447 -11.92 0.53 -5.95
CA PHE A 447 -11.88 1.91 -5.49
C PHE A 447 -10.54 2.59 -5.78
N GLN A 448 -10.58 3.83 -6.27
CA GLN A 448 -9.41 4.67 -6.53
C GLN A 448 -9.68 6.08 -6.00
N PHE A 449 -8.66 6.70 -5.43
CA PHE A 449 -8.71 8.10 -5.01
C PHE A 449 -8.63 9.03 -6.23
N SER A 450 -9.46 10.07 -6.25
CA SER A 450 -9.31 11.20 -7.18
C SER A 450 -8.69 12.38 -6.45
N TYR A 451 -7.63 12.96 -7.00
CA TYR A 451 -7.05 14.20 -6.47
C TYR A 451 -7.85 15.38 -7.02
N ALA A 452 -8.65 16.01 -6.15
CA ALA A 452 -9.20 17.32 -6.45
C ALA A 452 -8.05 18.34 -6.38
N SER A 453 -7.64 18.89 -7.52
CA SER A 453 -6.64 19.98 -7.55
C SER A 453 -7.15 21.12 -6.67
N PRO A 454 -6.35 21.64 -5.69
CA PRO A 454 -6.80 22.71 -4.81
C PRO A 454 -6.95 24.06 -5.54
N GLY A 455 -7.71 24.10 -6.61
CA GLY A 455 -7.98 25.25 -7.48
C GLY A 455 -9.26 25.11 -8.30
N SER A 456 -9.86 23.92 -8.37
CA SER A 456 -11.06 23.70 -9.17
C SER A 456 -12.37 23.97 -8.42
N SER A 457 -12.34 24.14 -7.10
CA SER A 457 -13.54 24.40 -6.28
C SER A 457 -13.89 25.90 -6.10
N GLN A 458 -13.13 26.82 -6.71
CA GLN A 458 -13.41 28.27 -6.58
C GLN A 458 -13.87 28.95 -7.88
N ILE A 459 -14.05 28.22 -8.98
CA ILE A 459 -14.48 28.85 -10.26
C ILE A 459 -15.98 28.63 -10.57
N GLU A 460 -16.69 27.79 -9.83
CA GLU A 460 -18.13 27.57 -10.07
C GLU A 460 -19.11 28.30 -9.12
N ALA A 461 -18.63 29.15 -8.24
CA ALA A 461 -19.47 29.97 -7.38
C ALA A 461 -19.30 31.47 -7.67
N GLY A 462 -19.71 31.89 -8.85
CA GLY A 462 -19.69 33.32 -9.18
C GLY A 462 -20.05 33.64 -10.61
N ASN A 463 -21.34 33.51 -10.96
CA ASN A 463 -21.97 34.48 -11.85
C ASN A 463 -23.47 34.47 -11.65
N PRO A 464 -24.09 35.66 -11.49
CA PRO A 464 -25.54 35.83 -11.33
C PRO A 464 -26.31 35.65 -12.64
#